data_326f85a512716ac2c51ee37a2feb1a3f
#
_entry.id   326f85a512716ac2c51ee37a2feb1a3f
#
_cell.length_a   1.000
_cell.length_b   1.000
_cell.length_c   1.000
_cell.angle_alpha   90.00
_cell.angle_beta   90.00
_cell.angle_gamma   90.00
#
_symmetry.space_group_name_H-M   'P 1'
#
loop_
_entity.id
_entity.type
_entity.pdbx_description
1 polymer ?
#
loop_
_entity_poly.entity_id
_entity_poly.type
_entity_poly.pdbx_seq_one_letter_code
_entity_poly.pdbx_strand_id
1 'polypeptide(L)'
;MTIISKSIEINAPVSEVFTYFARPEHMADQFPESMNLNVIPIEVKNGFGVGTIFRINGDFDGKKLEWDCETIDYIPHRKIVAQMIKGPFKHWQITVQFEEVTEKTTKTSINVDYEMPMGPLGELMNKVKIKKIAERGMENGLYRVKALLEGTGSIPVYITLDAYRKILKEKERYNCSVSDAIVRLIKEQPTAKVSR
;
A
#
# COMPACT_ATOMS: atom_id res chain seq x y z
N MET A 1 -11.82 5.38 -17.65
CA MET A 1 -11.99 4.61 -16.42
C MET A 1 -11.03 3.44 -16.44
N THR A 2 -10.24 3.26 -15.41
CA THR A 2 -9.22 2.22 -15.31
C THR A 2 -9.44 1.47 -14.00
N ILE A 3 -9.51 0.13 -14.08
CA ILE A 3 -9.69 -0.72 -12.91
C ILE A 3 -8.41 -1.53 -12.69
N ILE A 4 -7.94 -1.55 -11.45
CA ILE A 4 -6.88 -2.42 -10.96
C ILE A 4 -7.50 -3.32 -9.90
N SER A 5 -7.32 -4.63 -10.05
CA SER A 5 -7.89 -5.63 -9.15
C SER A 5 -6.82 -6.64 -8.76
N LYS A 6 -6.68 -6.88 -7.46
CA LYS A 6 -5.77 -7.87 -6.88
C LYS A 6 -6.43 -8.57 -5.69
N SER A 7 -6.09 -9.82 -5.48
CA SER A 7 -6.55 -10.58 -4.32
C SER A 7 -5.46 -11.50 -3.76
N ILE A 8 -5.57 -11.79 -2.47
CA ILE A 8 -4.66 -12.69 -1.77
C ILE A 8 -5.42 -13.44 -0.66
N GLU A 9 -4.99 -14.65 -0.37
CA GLU A 9 -5.41 -15.37 0.83
C GLU A 9 -4.42 -15.13 1.95
N ILE A 10 -4.96 -14.76 3.13
CA ILE A 10 -4.21 -14.45 4.35
C ILE A 10 -4.63 -15.48 5.41
N ASN A 11 -3.68 -16.17 6.01
CA ASN A 11 -3.93 -17.16 7.08
C ASN A 11 -4.14 -16.43 8.42
N ALA A 12 -5.22 -15.68 8.50
CA ALA A 12 -5.69 -14.99 9.68
C ALA A 12 -7.23 -14.91 9.65
N PRO A 13 -7.90 -14.85 10.81
CA PRO A 13 -9.35 -14.69 10.91
C PRO A 13 -9.81 -13.40 10.23
N VAL A 14 -11.01 -13.43 9.63
CA VAL A 14 -11.57 -12.27 8.92
C VAL A 14 -11.69 -11.03 9.81
N SER A 15 -11.94 -11.19 11.10
CA SER A 15 -11.99 -10.09 12.07
C SER A 15 -10.65 -9.37 12.23
N GLU A 16 -9.54 -10.11 12.24
CA GLU A 16 -8.19 -9.56 12.35
C GLU A 16 -7.79 -8.84 11.07
N VAL A 17 -7.96 -9.51 9.92
CA VAL A 17 -7.67 -8.92 8.61
C VAL A 17 -8.50 -7.64 8.40
N PHE A 18 -9.80 -7.70 8.69
CA PHE A 18 -10.69 -6.55 8.56
C PHE A 18 -10.25 -5.38 9.46
N THR A 19 -9.90 -5.65 10.72
CA THR A 19 -9.43 -4.62 11.68
C THR A 19 -8.19 -3.90 11.18
N TYR A 20 -7.27 -4.62 10.53
CA TYR A 20 -6.09 -4.01 9.91
C TYR A 20 -6.48 -3.05 8.78
N PHE A 21 -7.31 -3.50 7.85
CA PHE A 21 -7.72 -2.69 6.69
C PHE A 21 -8.71 -1.57 7.05
N ALA A 22 -9.39 -1.66 8.19
CA ALA A 22 -10.32 -0.62 8.65
C ALA A 22 -9.63 0.69 9.05
N ARG A 23 -8.31 0.66 9.25
CA ARG A 23 -7.52 1.85 9.57
C ARG A 23 -6.95 2.47 8.31
N PRO A 24 -7.34 3.71 7.94
CA PRO A 24 -6.86 4.36 6.71
C PRO A 24 -5.34 4.46 6.61
N GLU A 25 -4.65 4.66 7.73
CA GLU A 25 -3.19 4.76 7.77
C GLU A 25 -2.47 3.51 7.24
N HIS A 26 -3.07 2.31 7.39
CA HIS A 26 -2.53 1.08 6.84
C HIS A 26 -2.73 0.95 5.32
N MET A 27 -3.48 1.88 4.69
CA MET A 27 -3.61 1.90 3.24
C MET A 27 -2.26 2.13 2.56
N ALA A 28 -1.35 2.87 3.18
CA ALA A 28 -0.01 3.08 2.66
C ALA A 28 0.76 1.77 2.44
N ASP A 29 0.53 0.75 3.29
CA ASP A 29 1.18 -0.55 3.20
C ASP A 29 0.79 -1.36 1.97
N GLN A 30 -0.36 -1.01 1.35
CA GLN A 30 -0.94 -1.69 0.20
C GLN A 30 -0.41 -1.15 -1.14
N PHE A 31 0.43 -0.12 -1.12
CA PHE A 31 0.96 0.53 -2.31
C PHE A 31 2.49 0.47 -2.38
N PRO A 32 3.09 0.72 -3.56
CA PRO A 32 4.55 0.73 -3.69
C PRO A 32 5.20 1.74 -2.77
N GLU A 33 6.30 1.34 -2.11
CA GLU A 33 7.12 2.28 -1.32
C GLU A 33 7.63 3.47 -2.15
N SER A 34 7.85 3.25 -3.45
CA SER A 34 8.27 4.32 -4.37
C SER A 34 7.26 5.46 -4.50
N MET A 35 6.01 5.23 -4.10
CA MET A 35 4.98 6.28 -4.04
C MET A 35 5.06 7.11 -2.76
N ASN A 36 5.87 6.70 -1.77
CA ASN A 36 6.03 7.38 -0.50
C ASN A 36 4.68 7.87 0.08
N LEU A 37 3.68 6.97 0.03
CA LEU A 37 2.32 7.29 0.45
C LEU A 37 2.25 7.52 1.94
N ASN A 38 1.60 8.61 2.31
CA ASN A 38 1.22 8.91 3.67
C ASN A 38 -0.30 9.11 3.73
N VAL A 39 -0.95 8.46 4.67
CA VAL A 39 -2.40 8.52 4.86
C VAL A 39 -2.69 9.03 6.27
N ILE A 40 -3.41 10.14 6.34
CA ILE A 40 -3.67 10.85 7.60
C ILE A 40 -5.18 10.96 7.79
N PRO A 41 -5.76 10.38 8.85
CA PRO A 41 -7.14 10.64 9.22
C PRO A 41 -7.35 12.13 9.50
N ILE A 42 -8.39 12.72 8.89
CA ILE A 42 -8.79 14.13 9.11
C ILE A 42 -9.98 14.19 10.04
N GLU A 43 -10.99 13.36 9.78
CA GLU A 43 -12.21 13.31 10.56
C GLU A 43 -12.61 11.86 10.81
N VAL A 44 -12.73 11.50 12.07
CA VAL A 44 -13.18 10.17 12.52
C VAL A 44 -14.39 10.34 13.41
N LYS A 45 -15.55 9.91 12.93
CA LYS A 45 -16.83 9.96 13.67
C LYS A 45 -17.10 8.58 14.27
N ASN A 46 -17.20 8.50 15.60
CA ASN A 46 -17.58 7.28 16.32
C ASN A 46 -16.75 6.03 15.98
N GLY A 47 -15.43 6.21 15.76
CA GLY A 47 -14.54 5.17 15.26
C GLY A 47 -14.40 5.17 13.73
N PHE A 48 -13.56 4.28 13.19
CA PHE A 48 -13.42 4.14 11.75
C PHE A 48 -14.68 3.50 11.15
N GLY A 49 -15.25 4.13 10.13
CA GLY A 49 -16.48 3.68 9.48
C GLY A 49 -16.96 4.67 8.42
N VAL A 50 -18.22 4.57 8.02
CA VAL A 50 -18.84 5.51 7.07
C VAL A 50 -18.72 6.94 7.58
N GLY A 51 -18.32 7.87 6.72
CA GLY A 51 -18.07 9.26 7.03
C GLY A 51 -16.64 9.55 7.58
N THR A 52 -15.78 8.55 7.72
CA THR A 52 -14.37 8.78 8.01
C THR A 52 -13.72 9.48 6.84
N ILE A 53 -13.13 10.66 7.07
CA ILE A 53 -12.39 11.42 6.07
C ILE A 53 -10.89 11.29 6.35
N PHE A 54 -10.12 11.00 5.31
CA PHE A 54 -8.68 10.88 5.39
C PHE A 54 -8.01 11.46 4.15
N ARG A 55 -6.80 11.94 4.34
CA ARG A 55 -5.96 12.52 3.29
C ARG A 55 -4.91 11.53 2.86
N ILE A 56 -4.76 11.37 1.58
CA ILE A 56 -3.68 10.62 0.94
C ILE A 56 -2.76 11.63 0.27
N ASN A 57 -1.46 11.54 0.55
CA ASN A 57 -0.43 12.26 -0.20
C ASN A 57 0.70 11.32 -0.57
N GLY A 58 1.31 11.55 -1.72
CA GLY A 58 2.36 10.67 -2.21
C GLY A 58 3.06 11.19 -3.47
N ASP A 59 4.10 10.48 -3.87
CA ASP A 59 4.90 10.78 -5.05
C ASP A 59 4.48 9.90 -6.22
N PHE A 60 4.07 10.52 -7.31
CA PHE A 60 3.67 9.86 -8.54
C PHE A 60 4.53 10.37 -9.70
N ASP A 61 5.52 9.58 -10.09
CA ASP A 61 6.48 9.92 -11.16
C ASP A 61 7.13 11.30 -10.96
N GLY A 62 7.60 11.56 -9.72
CA GLY A 62 8.24 12.81 -9.31
C GLY A 62 7.29 13.98 -9.06
N LYS A 63 5.98 13.76 -9.11
CA LYS A 63 4.97 14.76 -8.75
C LYS A 63 4.30 14.39 -7.44
N LYS A 64 4.26 15.35 -6.52
CA LYS A 64 3.48 15.22 -5.30
C LYS A 64 2.00 15.40 -5.63
N LEU A 65 1.21 14.40 -5.29
CA LEU A 65 -0.25 14.43 -5.38
C LEU A 65 -0.84 14.32 -3.99
N GLU A 66 -1.95 15.02 -3.79
CA GLU A 66 -2.72 14.99 -2.55
C GLU A 66 -4.20 14.92 -2.90
N TRP A 67 -4.95 14.08 -2.18
CA TRP A 67 -6.40 14.02 -2.29
C TRP A 67 -7.04 13.58 -0.98
N ASP A 68 -8.26 14.04 -0.76
CA ASP A 68 -9.08 13.69 0.39
C ASP A 68 -10.11 12.64 -0.03
N CYS A 69 -10.26 11.62 0.80
CA CYS A 69 -11.20 10.53 0.61
C CYS A 69 -12.18 10.43 1.77
N GLU A 70 -13.35 9.91 1.49
CA GLU A 70 -14.36 9.57 2.46
C GLU A 70 -14.70 8.07 2.36
N THR A 71 -14.81 7.40 3.49
CA THR A 71 -15.39 6.06 3.57
C THR A 71 -16.90 6.16 3.38
N ILE A 72 -17.41 5.59 2.28
CA ILE A 72 -18.81 5.67 1.88
C ILE A 72 -19.61 4.40 2.14
N ASP A 73 -18.92 3.29 2.32
CA ASP A 73 -19.55 2.01 2.66
C ASP A 73 -18.62 1.21 3.57
N TYR A 74 -19.22 0.63 4.61
CA TYR A 74 -18.47 -0.08 5.66
C TYR A 74 -19.35 -1.19 6.23
N ILE A 75 -19.11 -2.40 5.80
CA ILE A 75 -19.80 -3.60 6.28
C ILE A 75 -18.78 -4.43 7.05
N PRO A 76 -18.90 -4.52 8.39
CA PRO A 76 -17.94 -5.26 9.21
C PRO A 76 -17.65 -6.66 8.67
N HIS A 77 -16.38 -7.00 8.60
CA HIS A 77 -15.84 -8.27 8.13
C HIS A 77 -16.16 -8.63 6.67
N ARG A 78 -16.72 -7.67 5.89
CA ARG A 78 -17.11 -7.93 4.49
C ARG A 78 -16.58 -6.92 3.50
N LYS A 79 -16.72 -5.62 3.78
CA LYS A 79 -16.43 -4.61 2.76
C LYS A 79 -16.11 -3.24 3.35
N ILE A 80 -15.16 -2.56 2.73
CA ILE A 80 -14.86 -1.15 2.96
C ILE A 80 -14.76 -0.50 1.59
N VAL A 81 -15.46 0.64 1.41
CA VAL A 81 -15.37 1.46 0.20
C VAL A 81 -15.04 2.88 0.59
N ALA A 82 -14.00 3.43 -0.03
CA ALA A 82 -13.67 4.85 0.09
C ALA A 82 -13.58 5.48 -1.28
N GLN A 83 -14.04 6.72 -1.39
CA GLN A 83 -13.99 7.50 -2.62
C GLN A 83 -13.33 8.85 -2.39
N MET A 84 -12.72 9.38 -3.42
CA MET A 84 -12.17 10.74 -3.41
C MET A 84 -13.32 11.75 -3.37
N ILE A 85 -13.22 12.69 -2.42
CA ILE A 85 -14.13 13.85 -2.32
C ILE A 85 -13.47 15.14 -2.82
N LYS A 86 -12.12 15.16 -2.82
CA LYS A 86 -11.33 16.30 -3.32
C LYS A 86 -9.99 15.79 -3.79
N GLY A 87 -9.56 16.16 -5.01
CA GLY A 87 -8.26 15.72 -5.50
C GLY A 87 -8.06 15.92 -7.00
N PRO A 88 -6.97 15.38 -7.53
CA PRO A 88 -6.55 15.59 -8.91
C PRO A 88 -7.21 14.68 -9.94
N PHE A 89 -7.90 13.61 -9.51
CA PHE A 89 -8.56 12.67 -10.42
C PHE A 89 -9.97 13.16 -10.74
N LYS A 90 -10.53 12.71 -11.87
CA LYS A 90 -11.97 12.89 -12.13
C LYS A 90 -12.81 11.95 -11.29
N HIS A 91 -12.27 10.76 -11.06
CA HIS A 91 -12.84 9.72 -10.23
C HIS A 91 -11.71 8.92 -9.61
N TRP A 92 -11.87 8.55 -8.35
CA TRP A 92 -11.03 7.59 -7.66
C TRP A 92 -11.83 6.93 -6.55
N GLN A 93 -11.84 5.62 -6.55
CA GLN A 93 -12.51 4.81 -5.54
C GLN A 93 -11.69 3.56 -5.27
N ILE A 94 -11.61 3.18 -4.00
CA ILE A 94 -11.06 1.90 -3.57
C ILE A 94 -12.15 1.07 -2.90
N THR A 95 -12.21 -0.21 -3.24
CA THR A 95 -13.08 -1.20 -2.61
C THR A 95 -12.21 -2.33 -2.09
N VAL A 96 -12.30 -2.61 -0.80
CA VAL A 96 -11.70 -3.78 -0.16
C VAL A 96 -12.81 -4.73 0.25
N GLN A 97 -12.72 -5.98 -0.18
CA GLN A 97 -13.67 -7.04 0.13
C GLN A 97 -12.98 -8.17 0.87
N PHE A 98 -13.69 -8.75 1.82
CA PHE A 98 -13.22 -9.84 2.66
C PHE A 98 -14.18 -11.02 2.56
N GLU A 99 -13.63 -12.20 2.33
CA GLU A 99 -14.35 -13.47 2.26
C GLU A 99 -13.69 -14.44 3.22
N GLU A 100 -14.44 -14.93 4.20
CA GLU A 100 -13.99 -15.97 5.10
C GLU A 100 -13.94 -17.30 4.32
N VAL A 101 -12.73 -17.79 4.04
CA VAL A 101 -12.51 -19.08 3.36
C VAL A 101 -12.59 -20.20 4.38
N THR A 102 -11.97 -20.00 5.54
CA THR A 102 -12.07 -20.85 6.75
C THR A 102 -12.01 -19.95 7.98
N GLU A 103 -12.26 -20.50 9.17
CA GLU A 103 -12.11 -19.75 10.44
C GLU A 103 -10.73 -19.07 10.62
N LYS A 104 -9.71 -19.56 9.92
CA LYS A 104 -8.31 -19.11 10.01
C LYS A 104 -7.75 -18.59 8.69
N THR A 105 -8.56 -18.42 7.67
CA THR A 105 -8.10 -17.97 6.35
C THR A 105 -9.12 -17.03 5.74
N THR A 106 -8.65 -15.85 5.36
CA THR A 106 -9.44 -14.79 4.73
C THR A 106 -8.91 -14.49 3.34
N LYS A 107 -9.79 -14.50 2.34
CA LYS A 107 -9.48 -13.95 1.02
C LYS A 107 -9.80 -12.46 1.02
N THR A 108 -8.78 -11.65 0.75
CA THR A 108 -8.89 -10.20 0.64
C THR A 108 -8.74 -9.79 -0.82
N SER A 109 -9.69 -9.00 -1.32
CA SER A 109 -9.68 -8.48 -2.68
C SER A 109 -9.71 -6.95 -2.64
N ILE A 110 -8.80 -6.31 -3.38
CA ILE A 110 -8.74 -4.84 -3.53
C ILE A 110 -9.02 -4.49 -4.97
N ASN A 111 -9.96 -3.56 -5.16
CA ASN A 111 -10.27 -2.96 -6.45
C ASN A 111 -10.08 -1.45 -6.33
N VAL A 112 -9.25 -0.89 -7.21
CA VAL A 112 -9.11 0.56 -7.36
C VAL A 112 -9.62 0.94 -8.74
N ASP A 113 -10.62 1.80 -8.74
CA ASP A 113 -11.20 2.39 -9.95
C ASP A 113 -10.85 3.87 -9.99
N TYR A 114 -10.26 4.30 -11.11
CA TYR A 114 -9.88 5.70 -11.26
C TYR A 114 -10.01 6.20 -12.69
N GLU A 115 -10.25 7.50 -12.80
CA GLU A 115 -10.24 8.24 -14.06
C GLU A 115 -9.31 9.44 -13.95
N MET A 116 -8.34 9.51 -14.87
CA MET A 116 -7.40 10.62 -14.94
C MET A 116 -8.10 11.86 -15.50
N PRO A 117 -7.69 13.07 -15.09
CA PRO A 117 -8.17 14.30 -15.71
C PRO A 117 -7.82 14.32 -17.20
N MET A 118 -8.68 14.94 -18.04
CA MET A 118 -8.35 15.17 -19.44
C MET A 118 -7.27 16.23 -19.60
N GLY A 119 -6.41 16.09 -20.63
CA GLY A 119 -5.37 17.05 -20.98
C GLY A 119 -3.94 16.52 -20.82
N PRO A 120 -2.92 17.39 -20.95
CA PRO A 120 -1.51 16.97 -20.97
C PRO A 120 -1.05 16.20 -19.74
N LEU A 121 -1.69 16.44 -18.59
CA LEU A 121 -1.40 15.68 -17.37
C LEU A 121 -1.90 14.25 -17.46
N GLY A 122 -3.07 14.01 -18.07
CA GLY A 122 -3.64 12.67 -18.26
C GLY A 122 -2.89 11.86 -19.33
N GLU A 123 -2.39 12.51 -20.37
CA GLU A 123 -1.57 11.88 -21.42
C GLU A 123 -0.17 11.54 -20.90
N LEU A 124 0.45 12.41 -20.11
CA LEU A 124 1.76 12.18 -19.51
C LEU A 124 1.76 11.06 -18.48
N MET A 125 0.66 10.89 -17.76
CA MET A 125 0.42 9.78 -16.84
C MET A 125 -0.07 8.53 -17.57
N ASN A 126 0.33 8.36 -18.81
CA ASN A 126 -0.19 7.43 -19.81
C ASN A 126 -0.43 6.02 -19.26
N LYS A 127 -1.65 5.58 -19.50
CA LYS A 127 -2.40 4.41 -19.00
C LYS A 127 -1.60 3.12 -18.76
N VAL A 128 -0.57 2.84 -19.55
CA VAL A 128 0.13 1.55 -19.48
C VAL A 128 1.21 1.51 -18.40
N LYS A 129 1.97 2.58 -18.23
CA LYS A 129 3.13 2.60 -17.30
C LYS A 129 2.66 2.71 -15.85
N ILE A 130 1.73 3.61 -15.57
CA ILE A 130 1.16 3.78 -14.23
C ILE A 130 0.36 2.57 -13.81
N LYS A 131 -0.48 2.03 -14.67
CA LYS A 131 -1.25 0.82 -14.38
C LYS A 131 -0.33 -0.33 -13.94
N LYS A 132 0.74 -0.63 -14.70
CA LYS A 132 1.69 -1.70 -14.36
C LYS A 132 2.43 -1.45 -13.03
N ILE A 133 2.83 -0.20 -12.76
CA ILE A 133 3.48 0.16 -11.49
C ILE A 133 2.51 -0.02 -10.33
N ALA A 134 1.28 0.46 -10.48
CA ALA A 134 0.24 0.36 -9.45
C ALA A 134 -0.18 -1.10 -9.21
N GLU A 135 -0.33 -1.91 -10.28
CA GLU A 135 -0.63 -3.35 -10.16
C GLU A 135 0.44 -4.11 -9.39
N ARG A 136 1.72 -3.90 -9.73
CA ARG A 136 2.83 -4.52 -9.00
C ARG A 136 2.92 -4.05 -7.56
N GLY A 137 2.71 -2.76 -7.36
CA GLY A 137 2.76 -2.18 -6.03
C GLY A 137 1.66 -2.69 -5.12
N MET A 138 0.45 -2.80 -5.62
CA MET A 138 -0.67 -3.36 -4.89
C MET A 138 -0.45 -4.85 -4.57
N GLU A 139 0.08 -5.61 -5.52
CA GLU A 139 0.42 -7.01 -5.30
C GLU A 139 1.46 -7.17 -4.18
N ASN A 140 2.54 -6.39 -4.23
CA ASN A 140 3.57 -6.40 -3.19
C ASN A 140 3.05 -5.91 -1.84
N GLY A 141 2.20 -4.89 -1.84
CA GLY A 141 1.54 -4.40 -0.65
C GLY A 141 0.69 -5.49 0.01
N LEU A 142 -0.10 -6.23 -0.77
CA LEU A 142 -0.87 -7.37 -0.26
C LEU A 142 0.01 -8.47 0.33
N TYR A 143 1.14 -8.81 -0.31
CA TYR A 143 2.10 -9.77 0.26
C TYR A 143 2.73 -9.27 1.56
N ARG A 144 2.98 -7.96 1.67
CA ARG A 144 3.48 -7.34 2.91
C ARG A 144 2.47 -7.44 4.03
N VAL A 145 1.21 -7.08 3.76
CA VAL A 145 0.11 -7.22 4.73
C VAL A 145 -0.08 -8.68 5.15
N LYS A 146 -0.03 -9.62 4.19
CA LYS A 146 -0.05 -11.06 4.48
C LYS A 146 1.06 -11.45 5.45
N ALA A 147 2.30 -11.09 5.18
CA ALA A 147 3.45 -11.39 6.03
C ALA A 147 3.32 -10.80 7.43
N LEU A 148 2.79 -9.58 7.55
CA LEU A 148 2.55 -8.92 8.83
C LEU A 148 1.49 -9.66 9.66
N LEU A 149 0.37 -10.02 9.06
CA LEU A 149 -0.75 -10.66 9.76
C LEU A 149 -0.50 -12.14 10.08
N GLU A 150 0.26 -12.84 9.24
CA GLU A 150 0.61 -14.24 9.49
C GLU A 150 1.79 -14.43 10.43
N GLY A 151 2.50 -13.36 10.77
CA GLY A 151 3.72 -13.43 11.59
C GLY A 151 4.84 -14.26 10.93
N THR A 152 4.72 -14.56 9.64
CA THR A 152 5.64 -15.42 8.88
C THR A 152 6.34 -14.57 7.84
N GLY A 153 7.50 -14.11 8.10
CA GLY A 153 7.82 -13.04 7.29
C GLY A 153 8.95 -13.09 6.30
N SER A 154 8.73 -13.50 5.07
CA SER A 154 9.49 -12.91 3.97
C SER A 154 8.62 -11.83 3.31
N ILE A 155 9.02 -10.60 3.41
CA ILE A 155 8.42 -9.50 2.66
C ILE A 155 9.21 -9.37 1.34
N PRO A 156 8.58 -9.46 0.15
CA PRO A 156 9.28 -9.18 -1.09
C PRO A 156 9.68 -7.71 -1.13
N VAL A 157 10.97 -7.44 -1.20
CA VAL A 157 11.52 -6.09 -1.27
C VAL A 157 12.13 -5.89 -2.67
N TYR A 158 11.67 -4.87 -3.39
CA TYR A 158 12.34 -4.45 -4.63
C TYR A 158 13.44 -3.46 -4.29
N ILE A 159 14.65 -3.84 -4.63
CA ILE A 159 15.83 -2.99 -4.44
C ILE A 159 16.35 -2.55 -5.80
N THR A 160 16.96 -1.36 -5.86
CA THR A 160 17.63 -0.90 -7.07
C THR A 160 18.86 -1.77 -7.37
N LEU A 161 19.29 -1.81 -8.62
CA LEU A 161 20.48 -2.56 -9.00
C LEU A 161 21.71 -2.13 -8.20
N ASP A 162 21.82 -0.84 -7.87
CA ASP A 162 22.94 -0.33 -7.07
C ASP A 162 22.85 -0.77 -5.60
N ALA A 163 21.65 -0.79 -5.01
CA ALA A 163 21.46 -1.36 -3.68
C ALA A 163 21.80 -2.86 -3.67
N TYR A 164 21.38 -3.60 -4.68
CA TYR A 164 21.72 -5.02 -4.83
C TYR A 164 23.23 -5.25 -4.91
N ARG A 165 23.94 -4.45 -5.71
CA ARG A 165 25.42 -4.53 -5.82
C ARG A 165 26.11 -4.25 -4.48
N LYS A 166 25.59 -3.32 -3.66
CA LYS A 166 26.12 -3.08 -2.32
C LYS A 166 25.92 -4.29 -1.40
N ILE A 167 24.73 -4.90 -1.44
CA ILE A 167 24.44 -6.11 -0.67
C ILE A 167 25.37 -7.25 -1.06
N LEU A 168 25.62 -7.47 -2.37
CA LEU A 168 26.55 -8.50 -2.83
C LEU A 168 27.96 -8.26 -2.36
N LYS A 169 28.48 -7.03 -2.41
CA LYS A 169 29.80 -6.68 -1.88
C LYS A 169 29.91 -6.98 -0.39
N GLU A 170 28.88 -6.65 0.38
CA GLU A 170 28.85 -6.92 1.81
C GLU A 170 28.81 -8.42 2.12
N LYS A 171 28.00 -9.16 1.35
CA LYS A 171 27.94 -10.62 1.41
C LYS A 171 29.32 -11.25 1.17
N GLU A 172 30.04 -10.83 0.15
CA GLU A 172 31.39 -11.33 -0.19
C GLU A 172 32.41 -10.94 0.88
N ARG A 173 32.38 -9.67 1.34
CA ARG A 173 33.30 -9.13 2.35
C ARG A 173 33.25 -9.91 3.66
N TYR A 174 32.07 -10.33 4.10
CA TYR A 174 31.86 -10.98 5.39
C TYR A 174 31.52 -12.47 5.26
N ASN A 175 31.54 -13.02 4.06
CA ASN A 175 31.16 -14.42 3.79
C ASN A 175 29.86 -14.82 4.50
N CYS A 176 28.83 -14.01 4.37
CA CYS A 176 27.54 -14.16 5.05
C CYS A 176 26.37 -14.37 4.07
N SER A 177 25.18 -14.61 4.58
CA SER A 177 23.97 -14.66 3.76
C SER A 177 23.58 -13.27 3.23
N VAL A 178 22.71 -13.22 2.19
CA VAL A 178 22.14 -11.96 1.70
C VAL A 178 21.35 -11.24 2.80
N SER A 179 20.60 -11.98 3.60
CA SER A 179 19.84 -11.43 4.73
C SER A 179 20.76 -10.79 5.77
N ASP A 180 21.86 -11.44 6.12
CA ASP A 180 22.82 -10.88 7.07
C ASP A 180 23.52 -9.63 6.51
N ALA A 181 23.83 -9.61 5.22
CA ALA A 181 24.40 -8.45 4.54
C ALA A 181 23.44 -7.26 4.58
N ILE A 182 22.14 -7.48 4.38
CA ILE A 182 21.10 -6.44 4.49
C ILE A 182 21.03 -5.90 5.93
N VAL A 183 20.98 -6.78 6.93
CA VAL A 183 20.95 -6.39 8.36
C VAL A 183 22.17 -5.55 8.74
N ARG A 184 23.36 -5.91 8.24
CA ARG A 184 24.59 -5.12 8.47
C ARG A 184 24.49 -3.74 7.86
N LEU A 185 24.11 -3.63 6.60
CA LEU A 185 23.94 -2.33 5.92
C LEU A 185 22.93 -1.42 6.60
N ILE A 186 21.87 -1.97 7.18
CA ILE A 186 20.90 -1.20 7.96
C ILE A 186 21.50 -0.69 9.27
N LYS A 187 22.27 -1.54 9.98
CA LYS A 187 22.89 -1.17 11.27
C LYS A 187 24.03 -0.15 11.14
N GLU A 188 24.72 -0.14 10.00
CA GLU A 188 25.82 0.78 9.71
C GLU A 188 25.35 2.17 9.25
N GLN A 189 24.05 2.35 8.97
CA GLN A 189 23.51 3.68 8.67
C GLN A 189 23.52 4.53 9.95
N PRO A 190 24.18 5.70 9.96
CA PRO A 190 24.07 6.62 11.10
C PRO A 190 22.59 6.99 11.26
N THR A 191 22.06 6.77 12.45
CA THR A 191 20.70 7.22 12.80
C THR A 191 20.60 8.71 12.46
N ALA A 192 19.82 9.07 11.46
CA ALA A 192 19.54 10.44 11.14
C ALA A 192 19.01 11.10 12.43
N LYS A 193 19.74 12.07 12.96
CA LYS A 193 19.27 12.86 14.08
C LYS A 193 17.99 13.55 13.60
N VAL A 194 16.86 13.08 14.10
CA VAL A 194 15.60 13.82 13.96
C VAL A 194 15.81 15.10 14.76
N SER A 195 16.10 16.19 14.07
CA SER A 195 16.05 17.53 14.65
C SER A 195 14.61 17.79 15.08
N ARG A 196 14.47 17.95 16.39
CA ARG A 196 13.22 18.39 17.02
C ARG A 196 12.92 19.84 16.66
#